data_9c055e886aeb582344606d115a12b09f
#
_entry.id   9c055e886aeb582344606d115a12b09f
#
_cell.length_a   1.000
_cell.length_b   1.000
_cell.length_c   1.000
_cell.angle_alpha   90.00
_cell.angle_beta   90.00
_cell.angle_gamma   90.00
#
_symmetry.space_group_name_H-M   'P 1'
#
loop_
_entity.id
_entity.type
_entity.pdbx_description
1 polymer ?
#
loop_
_entity_poly.entity_id
_entity_poly.type
_entity_poly.pdbx_seq_one_letter_code
_entity_poly.pdbx_strand_id
1 'polypeptide(L)'
;NKYFHAEVDRSKKPFTTVMPPPNITGKLHMGHALDNTLQDILIRYKRMQGYNALWIPGTDHAAISTEVKVTNQLKEEGIDKKELGREKFLERTWQWKEEYAGTIEGQLKKLGVSCDWDRERFTMDEGCSKAVQEVFIKLYNEGYIYKGSRIINWCPVCKTSLSDAEVEHEEQDGFFWHIKYPIVGTDDYLEIATTRPETLLGDTAIAVHPDDERYKDIVGKMCKLPLTDREIPIVADYYVDKEFGTGAVKITPAHDPNDFEVGKRHNLPEINIMND
;
A
#
# COMPACT_ATOMS: atom_id res chain seq x y z
N ASN A 1 -7.15 -18.48 -38.09
CA ASN A 1 -8.61 -18.50 -38.15
C ASN A 1 -9.19 -17.83 -36.89
N LYS A 2 -10.06 -16.81 -37.07
CA LYS A 2 -10.67 -16.00 -35.99
C LYS A 2 -11.90 -16.68 -35.36
N TYR A 3 -11.83 -17.98 -35.01
CA TYR A 3 -12.98 -18.74 -34.52
C TYR A 3 -13.56 -18.23 -33.19
N PHE A 4 -12.75 -17.53 -32.38
CA PHE A 4 -13.13 -17.05 -31.06
C PHE A 4 -13.33 -15.53 -31.02
N HIS A 5 -13.18 -14.87 -32.15
CA HIS A 5 -13.43 -13.45 -32.28
C HIS A 5 -14.94 -13.17 -32.18
N ALA A 6 -15.31 -12.16 -31.40
CA ALA A 6 -16.69 -11.76 -31.19
C ALA A 6 -16.91 -10.31 -31.62
N GLU A 7 -17.87 -10.09 -32.53
CA GLU A 7 -18.34 -8.76 -32.90
C GLU A 7 -19.68 -8.45 -32.21
N VAL A 8 -20.04 -7.17 -32.15
CA VAL A 8 -21.29 -6.75 -31.52
C VAL A 8 -22.46 -7.27 -32.36
N ASP A 9 -23.20 -8.23 -31.80
CA ASP A 9 -24.42 -8.80 -32.41
C ASP A 9 -25.60 -8.61 -31.45
N ARG A 10 -26.44 -7.61 -31.73
CA ARG A 10 -27.59 -7.26 -30.90
C ARG A 10 -28.74 -8.27 -30.98
N SER A 11 -28.69 -9.20 -31.91
CA SER A 11 -29.69 -10.29 -32.03
C SER A 11 -29.41 -11.44 -31.04
N LYS A 12 -28.21 -11.51 -30.50
CA LYS A 12 -27.79 -12.55 -29.55
C LYS A 12 -27.63 -11.99 -28.16
N LYS A 13 -27.92 -12.83 -27.16
CA LYS A 13 -27.66 -12.51 -25.77
C LYS A 13 -26.14 -12.45 -25.52
N PRO A 14 -25.59 -11.37 -24.94
CA PRO A 14 -24.17 -11.27 -24.70
C PRO A 14 -23.76 -12.12 -23.48
N PHE A 15 -22.53 -12.65 -23.54
CA PHE A 15 -21.83 -13.26 -22.41
C PHE A 15 -20.35 -12.89 -22.52
N THR A 16 -19.89 -12.04 -21.61
CA THR A 16 -18.50 -11.54 -21.62
C THR A 16 -17.81 -11.87 -20.33
N THR A 17 -16.59 -12.35 -20.44
CA THR A 17 -15.68 -12.53 -19.32
C THR A 17 -14.29 -11.98 -19.66
N VAL A 18 -13.55 -11.58 -18.64
CA VAL A 18 -12.17 -11.10 -18.74
C VAL A 18 -11.29 -12.10 -18.01
N MET A 19 -10.23 -12.57 -18.67
CA MET A 19 -9.25 -13.43 -18.04
C MET A 19 -8.54 -12.65 -16.92
N PRO A 20 -8.43 -13.19 -15.69
CA PRO A 20 -7.50 -12.66 -14.72
C PRO A 20 -6.09 -12.66 -15.33
N PRO A 21 -5.48 -11.49 -15.55
CA PRO A 21 -4.28 -11.41 -16.37
C PRO A 21 -3.08 -12.01 -15.61
N PRO A 22 -2.43 -13.05 -16.13
CA PRO A 22 -1.23 -13.59 -15.50
C PRO A 22 -0.10 -12.56 -15.42
N ASN A 23 0.61 -12.56 -14.29
CA ASN A 23 1.80 -11.74 -14.09
C ASN A 23 2.95 -12.21 -15.01
N ILE A 24 3.65 -11.27 -15.64
CA ILE A 24 4.82 -11.56 -16.48
C ILE A 24 6.08 -11.92 -15.66
N THR A 25 5.92 -12.53 -14.51
CA THR A 25 7.01 -12.89 -13.59
C THR A 25 7.60 -14.27 -13.84
N GLY A 26 7.03 -15.03 -14.79
CA GLY A 26 7.49 -16.37 -15.14
C GLY A 26 6.51 -17.13 -16.03
N LYS A 27 6.72 -18.45 -16.11
CA LYS A 27 5.86 -19.36 -16.86
C LYS A 27 4.58 -19.67 -16.07
N LEU A 28 3.51 -20.04 -16.77
CA LEU A 28 2.27 -20.51 -16.15
C LEU A 28 2.50 -21.82 -15.36
N HIS A 29 1.73 -22.00 -14.33
CA HIS A 29 1.69 -23.21 -13.49
C HIS A 29 0.28 -23.81 -13.46
N MET A 30 0.10 -24.96 -12.76
CA MET A 30 -1.18 -25.68 -12.72
C MET A 30 -2.36 -24.86 -12.21
N GLY A 31 -2.14 -23.90 -11.30
CA GLY A 31 -3.18 -22.98 -10.86
C GLY A 31 -3.75 -22.14 -11.98
N HIS A 32 -2.88 -21.60 -12.85
CA HIS A 32 -3.31 -20.86 -14.05
C HIS A 32 -4.05 -21.79 -15.03
N ALA A 33 -3.59 -23.03 -15.20
CA ALA A 33 -4.27 -23.99 -16.08
C ALA A 33 -5.69 -24.30 -15.57
N LEU A 34 -5.87 -24.50 -14.27
CA LEU A 34 -7.17 -24.73 -13.64
C LEU A 34 -8.11 -23.54 -13.84
N ASP A 35 -7.65 -22.34 -13.49
CA ASP A 35 -8.44 -21.10 -13.63
C ASP A 35 -8.89 -20.89 -15.08
N ASN A 36 -7.98 -20.97 -16.03
CA ASN A 36 -8.31 -20.80 -17.45
C ASN A 36 -9.22 -21.92 -17.99
N THR A 37 -9.06 -23.16 -17.53
CA THR A 37 -9.92 -24.27 -17.93
C THR A 37 -11.37 -24.06 -17.50
N LEU A 38 -11.60 -23.58 -16.28
CA LEU A 38 -12.95 -23.29 -15.77
C LEU A 38 -13.63 -22.19 -16.61
N GLN A 39 -12.92 -21.14 -16.92
CA GLN A 39 -13.42 -20.05 -17.78
C GLN A 39 -13.67 -20.55 -19.22
N ASP A 40 -12.77 -21.34 -19.78
CA ASP A 40 -12.89 -21.89 -21.14
C ASP A 40 -14.11 -22.80 -21.30
N ILE A 41 -14.39 -23.64 -20.30
CA ILE A 41 -15.61 -24.48 -20.27
C ILE A 41 -16.86 -23.61 -20.34
N LEU A 42 -16.94 -22.56 -19.53
CA LEU A 42 -18.10 -21.66 -19.50
C LEU A 42 -18.28 -20.92 -20.81
N ILE A 43 -17.20 -20.38 -21.38
CA ILE A 43 -17.24 -19.60 -22.61
C ILE A 43 -17.66 -20.49 -23.82
N ARG A 44 -17.10 -21.72 -23.92
CA ARG A 44 -17.47 -22.69 -24.94
C ARG A 44 -18.92 -23.12 -24.82
N TYR A 45 -19.37 -23.42 -23.59
CA TYR A 45 -20.76 -23.77 -23.32
C TYR A 45 -21.73 -22.66 -23.76
N LYS A 46 -21.41 -21.39 -23.48
CA LYS A 46 -22.22 -20.25 -23.89
C LYS A 46 -22.24 -20.06 -25.42
N ARG A 47 -21.11 -20.26 -26.09
CA ARG A 47 -21.09 -20.27 -27.58
C ARG A 47 -22.00 -21.37 -28.16
N MET A 48 -21.96 -22.57 -27.58
CA MET A 48 -22.82 -23.69 -28.00
C MET A 48 -24.33 -23.38 -27.77
N GLN A 49 -24.65 -22.58 -26.76
CA GLN A 49 -26.02 -22.09 -26.52
C GLN A 49 -26.44 -20.91 -27.44
N GLY A 50 -25.60 -20.48 -28.36
CA GLY A 50 -25.90 -19.40 -29.29
C GLY A 50 -25.71 -17.98 -28.74
N TYR A 51 -25.06 -17.82 -27.57
CA TYR A 51 -24.72 -16.50 -27.07
C TYR A 51 -23.64 -15.83 -27.93
N ASN A 52 -23.65 -14.49 -27.94
CA ASN A 52 -22.50 -13.72 -28.37
C ASN A 52 -21.46 -13.70 -27.24
N ALA A 53 -20.55 -14.66 -27.26
CA ALA A 53 -19.63 -14.92 -26.15
C ALA A 53 -18.25 -14.33 -26.45
N LEU A 54 -17.81 -13.43 -25.59
CA LEU A 54 -16.50 -12.78 -25.64
C LEU A 54 -15.68 -13.14 -24.39
N TRP A 55 -14.45 -13.61 -24.59
CA TRP A 55 -13.45 -13.81 -23.55
C TRP A 55 -12.18 -13.05 -23.89
N ILE A 56 -11.84 -12.06 -23.07
CA ILE A 56 -10.72 -11.15 -23.33
C ILE A 56 -9.48 -11.67 -22.57
N PRO A 57 -8.39 -12.00 -23.28
CA PRO A 57 -7.12 -12.36 -22.65
C PRO A 57 -6.30 -11.12 -22.29
N GLY A 58 -5.29 -11.32 -21.43
CA GLY A 58 -4.33 -10.28 -21.12
C GLY A 58 -3.20 -10.77 -20.25
N THR A 59 -2.22 -9.90 -20.02
CA THR A 59 -1.10 -10.10 -19.10
C THR A 59 -0.91 -8.88 -18.21
N ASP A 60 -0.41 -9.12 -16.99
CA ASP A 60 -0.17 -8.07 -16.00
C ASP A 60 1.33 -7.77 -15.88
N HIS A 61 1.66 -6.47 -15.82
CA HIS A 61 3.02 -5.99 -15.62
C HIS A 61 3.59 -6.30 -14.23
N ALA A 62 2.76 -6.56 -13.24
CA ALA A 62 3.13 -6.99 -11.87
C ALA A 62 4.23 -6.15 -11.18
N ALA A 63 4.45 -4.92 -11.64
CA ALA A 63 5.32 -3.87 -11.09
C ALA A 63 6.56 -4.38 -10.30
N ILE A 64 6.50 -4.38 -8.96
CA ILE A 64 7.60 -4.72 -8.06
C ILE A 64 8.13 -6.14 -8.31
N SER A 65 7.25 -7.12 -8.51
CA SER A 65 7.65 -8.51 -8.73
C SER A 65 8.44 -8.67 -10.04
N THR A 66 8.07 -7.97 -11.10
CA THR A 66 8.81 -7.94 -12.37
C THR A 66 10.15 -7.23 -12.20
N GLU A 67 10.18 -6.12 -11.47
CA GLU A 67 11.42 -5.40 -11.17
C GLU A 67 12.43 -6.28 -10.43
N VAL A 68 11.98 -7.06 -9.43
CA VAL A 68 12.81 -8.03 -8.71
C VAL A 68 13.38 -9.08 -9.66
N LYS A 69 12.56 -9.62 -10.57
CA LYS A 69 13.01 -10.64 -11.55
C LYS A 69 14.09 -10.08 -12.47
N VAL A 70 13.87 -8.90 -13.05
CA VAL A 70 14.83 -8.23 -13.93
C VAL A 70 16.12 -7.87 -13.17
N THR A 71 15.99 -7.39 -11.91
CA THR A 71 17.16 -7.09 -11.08
C THR A 71 17.99 -8.34 -10.79
N ASN A 72 17.34 -9.47 -10.51
CA ASN A 72 18.06 -10.74 -10.29
C ASN A 72 18.77 -11.23 -11.56
N GLN A 73 18.12 -11.12 -12.73
CA GLN A 73 18.75 -11.43 -14.00
C GLN A 73 20.00 -10.57 -14.25
N LEU A 74 19.91 -9.26 -14.00
CA LEU A 74 21.06 -8.36 -14.13
C LEU A 74 22.20 -8.74 -13.19
N LYS A 75 21.89 -9.14 -11.94
CA LYS A 75 22.90 -9.63 -10.98
C LYS A 75 23.61 -10.89 -11.47
N GLU A 76 22.88 -11.83 -12.08
CA GLU A 76 23.45 -13.03 -12.68
C GLU A 76 24.38 -12.70 -13.85
N GLU A 77 24.09 -11.62 -14.60
CA GLU A 77 24.93 -11.06 -15.66
C GLU A 77 26.11 -10.22 -15.13
N GLY A 78 26.20 -10.01 -13.80
CA GLY A 78 27.24 -9.18 -13.17
C GLY A 78 27.01 -7.66 -13.32
N ILE A 79 25.79 -7.23 -13.59
CA ILE A 79 25.42 -5.83 -13.81
C ILE A 79 24.73 -5.28 -12.56
N ASP A 80 25.22 -4.16 -12.01
CA ASP A 80 24.53 -3.44 -10.94
C ASP A 80 23.42 -2.54 -11.54
N LYS A 81 22.21 -2.68 -11.00
CA LYS A 81 21.04 -1.89 -11.41
C LYS A 81 21.28 -0.39 -11.29
N LYS A 82 21.99 0.06 -10.22
CA LYS A 82 22.25 1.47 -9.99
C LYS A 82 23.22 2.07 -11.01
N GLU A 83 24.23 1.28 -11.41
CA GLU A 83 25.21 1.67 -12.45
C GLU A 83 24.57 1.67 -13.84
N LEU A 84 23.62 0.77 -14.09
CA LEU A 84 22.91 0.70 -15.37
C LEU A 84 22.09 1.96 -15.64
N GLY A 85 21.48 2.53 -14.62
CA GLY A 85 20.59 3.71 -14.70
C GLY A 85 19.17 3.35 -15.16
N ARG A 86 18.26 4.32 -14.97
CA ARG A 86 16.80 4.11 -15.15
C ARG A 86 16.43 3.74 -16.60
N GLU A 87 16.95 4.44 -17.59
CA GLU A 87 16.55 4.24 -18.98
C GLU A 87 16.87 2.83 -19.46
N LYS A 88 18.13 2.40 -19.29
CA LYS A 88 18.56 1.07 -19.67
C LYS A 88 17.88 -0.03 -18.85
N PHE A 89 17.58 0.24 -17.58
CA PHE A 89 16.80 -0.70 -16.77
C PHE A 89 15.37 -0.87 -17.32
N LEU A 90 14.71 0.21 -17.75
CA LEU A 90 13.40 0.13 -18.40
C LEU A 90 13.47 -0.64 -19.74
N GLU A 91 14.50 -0.42 -20.56
CA GLU A 91 14.69 -1.20 -21.79
C GLU A 91 14.77 -2.71 -21.49
N ARG A 92 15.54 -3.13 -20.47
CA ARG A 92 15.62 -4.52 -20.01
C ARG A 92 14.28 -5.04 -19.51
N THR A 93 13.52 -4.20 -18.81
CA THR A 93 12.19 -4.57 -18.30
C THR A 93 11.19 -4.76 -19.45
N TRP A 94 11.25 -3.95 -20.50
CA TRP A 94 10.42 -4.14 -21.70
C TRP A 94 10.84 -5.39 -22.48
N GLN A 95 12.13 -5.73 -22.60
CA GLN A 95 12.61 -6.98 -23.19
C GLN A 95 12.07 -8.20 -22.42
N TRP A 96 12.13 -8.14 -21.08
CA TRP A 96 11.54 -9.16 -20.21
C TRP A 96 10.04 -9.32 -20.48
N LYS A 97 9.29 -8.21 -20.58
CA LYS A 97 7.86 -8.23 -20.89
C LYS A 97 7.59 -8.97 -22.21
N GLU A 98 8.31 -8.65 -23.28
CA GLU A 98 8.10 -9.29 -24.58
C GLU A 98 8.36 -10.81 -24.52
N GLU A 99 9.40 -11.23 -23.85
CA GLU A 99 9.75 -12.64 -23.70
C GLU A 99 8.68 -13.41 -22.91
N TYR A 100 8.29 -12.90 -21.74
CA TYR A 100 7.40 -13.64 -20.84
C TYR A 100 5.93 -13.52 -21.25
N ALA A 101 5.47 -12.39 -21.76
CA ALA A 101 4.14 -12.28 -22.32
C ALA A 101 3.96 -13.24 -23.51
N GLY A 102 4.94 -13.29 -24.43
CA GLY A 102 4.92 -14.24 -25.54
C GLY A 102 4.97 -15.70 -25.09
N THR A 103 5.71 -16.01 -24.02
CA THR A 103 5.75 -17.36 -23.42
C THR A 103 4.39 -17.73 -22.84
N ILE A 104 3.75 -16.84 -22.07
CA ILE A 104 2.43 -17.05 -21.47
C ILE A 104 1.37 -17.26 -22.55
N GLU A 105 1.35 -16.40 -23.56
CA GLU A 105 0.43 -16.53 -24.71
C GLU A 105 0.61 -17.88 -25.42
N GLY A 106 1.86 -18.28 -25.67
CA GLY A 106 2.17 -19.59 -26.26
C GLY A 106 1.69 -20.77 -25.41
N GLN A 107 1.81 -20.69 -24.09
CA GLN A 107 1.31 -21.71 -23.16
C GLN A 107 -0.21 -21.78 -23.15
N LEU A 108 -0.91 -20.63 -23.11
CA LEU A 108 -2.37 -20.57 -23.19
C LEU A 108 -2.92 -21.14 -24.50
N LYS A 109 -2.25 -20.83 -25.62
CA LYS A 109 -2.58 -21.43 -26.93
C LYS A 109 -2.41 -22.94 -26.97
N LYS A 110 -1.35 -23.47 -26.31
CA LYS A 110 -1.15 -24.93 -26.16
C LYS A 110 -2.20 -25.60 -25.29
N LEU A 111 -2.69 -24.91 -24.27
CA LEU A 111 -3.84 -25.38 -23.45
C LEU A 111 -5.15 -25.37 -24.25
N GLY A 112 -5.18 -24.73 -25.39
CA GLY A 112 -6.38 -24.62 -26.25
C GLY A 112 -7.39 -23.58 -25.76
N VAL A 113 -6.95 -22.59 -25.02
CA VAL A 113 -7.79 -21.50 -24.49
C VAL A 113 -8.49 -20.75 -25.63
N SER A 114 -9.83 -20.66 -25.55
CA SER A 114 -10.67 -20.13 -26.65
C SER A 114 -11.04 -18.65 -26.46
N CYS A 115 -10.07 -17.83 -26.10
CA CYS A 115 -10.26 -16.38 -25.96
C CYS A 115 -10.10 -15.63 -27.30
N ASP A 116 -10.52 -14.37 -27.33
CA ASP A 116 -10.40 -13.47 -28.47
C ASP A 116 -9.02 -12.83 -28.51
N TRP A 117 -8.08 -13.45 -29.17
CA TRP A 117 -6.68 -13.03 -29.29
C TRP A 117 -6.49 -11.68 -30.01
N ASP A 118 -7.45 -11.22 -30.79
CA ASP A 118 -7.40 -9.90 -31.43
C ASP A 118 -7.65 -8.76 -30.40
N ARG A 119 -8.16 -9.11 -29.21
CA ARG A 119 -8.44 -8.19 -28.10
C ARG A 119 -7.54 -8.38 -26.89
N GLU A 120 -6.41 -9.03 -27.09
CA GLU A 120 -5.41 -9.17 -26.03
C GLU A 120 -5.01 -7.81 -25.47
N ARG A 121 -4.86 -7.75 -24.14
CA ARG A 121 -4.49 -6.54 -23.41
C ARG A 121 -3.26 -6.78 -22.55
N PHE A 122 -2.46 -5.74 -22.39
CA PHE A 122 -1.42 -5.64 -21.39
C PHE A 122 -1.74 -4.48 -20.46
N THR A 123 -1.62 -4.68 -19.15
CA THR A 123 -2.05 -3.69 -18.15
C THR A 123 -1.36 -2.33 -18.26
N MET A 124 -0.24 -2.23 -18.99
CA MET A 124 0.45 -0.98 -19.31
C MET A 124 0.40 -0.61 -20.79
N ASP A 125 -0.50 -1.21 -21.58
CA ASP A 125 -0.70 -0.76 -22.96
C ASP A 125 -1.27 0.68 -23.01
N GLU A 126 -1.21 1.30 -24.17
CA GLU A 126 -1.64 2.69 -24.37
C GLU A 126 -3.09 2.92 -23.91
N GLY A 127 -4.00 2.01 -24.24
CA GLY A 127 -5.42 2.12 -23.89
C GLY A 127 -5.66 1.99 -22.39
N CYS A 128 -5.03 1.01 -21.71
CA CYS A 128 -5.11 0.84 -20.27
C CYS A 128 -4.48 2.03 -19.55
N SER A 129 -3.32 2.50 -19.99
CA SER A 129 -2.64 3.67 -19.43
C SER A 129 -3.49 4.93 -19.52
N LYS A 130 -4.12 5.17 -20.66
CA LYS A 130 -5.04 6.29 -20.86
C LYS A 130 -6.25 6.19 -19.94
N ALA A 131 -6.87 5.02 -19.84
CA ALA A 131 -8.02 4.79 -18.96
C ALA A 131 -7.68 5.07 -17.49
N VAL A 132 -6.52 4.61 -17.01
CA VAL A 132 -6.04 4.88 -15.65
C VAL A 132 -5.85 6.38 -15.41
N GLN A 133 -5.25 7.09 -16.36
CA GLN A 133 -5.06 8.55 -16.29
C GLN A 133 -6.40 9.29 -16.23
N GLU A 134 -7.37 8.92 -17.07
CA GLU A 134 -8.70 9.54 -17.08
C GLU A 134 -9.43 9.34 -15.74
N VAL A 135 -9.39 8.13 -15.19
CA VAL A 135 -9.98 7.83 -13.89
C VAL A 135 -9.30 8.61 -12.78
N PHE A 136 -7.97 8.67 -12.76
CA PHE A 136 -7.20 9.44 -11.77
C PHE A 136 -7.58 10.93 -11.81
N ILE A 137 -7.60 11.54 -12.99
CA ILE A 137 -7.96 12.95 -13.17
C ILE A 137 -9.39 13.21 -12.71
N LYS A 138 -10.33 12.32 -13.05
CA LYS A 138 -11.72 12.44 -12.62
C LYS A 138 -11.85 12.42 -11.10
N LEU A 139 -11.25 11.43 -10.44
CA LEU A 139 -11.28 11.31 -8.98
C LEU A 139 -10.58 12.48 -8.28
N TYR A 140 -9.50 13.02 -8.85
CA TYR A 140 -8.85 14.22 -8.35
C TYR A 140 -9.77 15.44 -8.43
N ASN A 141 -10.43 15.66 -9.58
CA ASN A 141 -11.34 16.78 -9.79
C ASN A 141 -12.59 16.69 -8.89
N GLU A 142 -13.03 15.48 -8.55
CA GLU A 142 -14.14 15.23 -7.63
C GLU A 142 -13.72 15.28 -6.14
N GLY A 143 -12.43 15.50 -5.84
CA GLY A 143 -11.90 15.63 -4.47
C GLY A 143 -11.66 14.32 -3.74
N TYR A 144 -11.81 13.16 -4.37
CA TYR A 144 -11.51 11.86 -3.76
C TYR A 144 -10.02 11.58 -3.64
N ILE A 145 -9.22 12.12 -4.55
CA ILE A 145 -7.76 12.03 -4.51
C ILE A 145 -7.20 13.37 -4.08
N TYR A 146 -6.39 13.37 -3.03
CA TYR A 146 -5.72 14.54 -2.51
C TYR A 146 -4.33 14.16 -1.97
N LYS A 147 -3.45 15.14 -1.84
CA LYS A 147 -2.13 14.97 -1.23
C LYS A 147 -2.24 15.17 0.29
N GLY A 148 -1.77 14.20 1.05
CA GLY A 148 -1.76 14.27 2.52
C GLY A 148 -0.77 13.28 3.11
N SER A 149 -0.42 13.51 4.37
CA SER A 149 0.41 12.58 5.16
C SER A 149 -0.46 11.46 5.74
N ARG A 150 0.12 10.29 5.90
CA ARG A 150 -0.45 9.12 6.61
C ARG A 150 0.67 8.36 7.29
N ILE A 151 0.35 7.70 8.40
CA ILE A 151 1.25 6.71 8.98
C ILE A 151 1.21 5.46 8.10
N ILE A 152 2.38 4.97 7.76
CA ILE A 152 2.59 3.78 6.93
C ILE A 152 3.63 2.86 7.57
N ASN A 153 3.57 1.58 7.25
CA ASN A 153 4.66 0.66 7.55
C ASN A 153 5.82 0.91 6.58
N TRP A 154 7.01 1.05 7.10
CA TRP A 154 8.22 1.38 6.34
C TRP A 154 9.32 0.35 6.56
N CYS A 155 9.93 -0.15 5.49
CA CYS A 155 11.10 -1.02 5.56
C CYS A 155 12.39 -0.19 5.35
N PRO A 156 13.23 -0.01 6.38
CA PRO A 156 14.47 0.77 6.24
C PRO A 156 15.54 0.07 5.40
N VAL A 157 15.42 -1.26 5.20
CA VAL A 157 16.34 -2.04 4.36
C VAL A 157 15.99 -1.88 2.89
N CYS A 158 14.72 -2.06 2.54
CA CYS A 158 14.22 -1.91 1.17
C CYS A 158 13.98 -0.44 0.79
N LYS A 159 13.86 0.45 1.77
CA LYS A 159 13.49 1.88 1.62
C LYS A 159 12.19 2.05 0.85
N THR A 160 11.16 1.31 1.26
CA THR A 160 9.84 1.33 0.67
C THR A 160 8.75 1.18 1.73
N SER A 161 7.55 1.65 1.41
CA SER A 161 6.36 1.36 2.18
C SER A 161 5.97 -0.12 2.04
N LEU A 162 5.35 -0.66 3.08
CA LEU A 162 4.79 -2.00 3.15
C LEU A 162 3.28 -1.92 3.34
N SER A 163 2.54 -2.84 2.75
CA SER A 163 1.12 -3.03 3.07
C SER A 163 0.96 -3.72 4.43
N ASP A 164 -0.19 -3.55 5.08
CA ASP A 164 -0.47 -4.21 6.35
C ASP A 164 -0.44 -5.74 6.24
N ALA A 165 -0.74 -6.28 5.06
CA ALA A 165 -0.70 -7.72 4.79
C ALA A 165 0.73 -8.31 4.74
N GLU A 166 1.75 -7.45 4.59
CA GLU A 166 3.17 -7.85 4.56
C GLU A 166 3.86 -7.72 5.92
N VAL A 167 3.13 -7.23 6.94
CA VAL A 167 3.66 -7.00 8.29
C VAL A 167 3.20 -8.11 9.21
N GLU A 168 4.15 -8.80 9.83
CA GLU A 168 3.91 -9.76 10.89
C GLU A 168 4.29 -9.13 12.24
N HIS A 169 3.37 -9.23 13.21
CA HIS A 169 3.59 -8.71 14.55
C HIS A 169 4.14 -9.80 15.46
N GLU A 170 5.24 -9.52 16.13
CA GLU A 170 5.85 -10.40 17.11
C GLU A 170 5.86 -9.73 18.49
N GLU A 171 5.57 -10.50 19.54
CA GLU A 171 5.69 -10.04 20.91
C GLU A 171 7.18 -10.03 21.32
N GLN A 172 7.62 -8.94 21.91
CA GLN A 172 8.97 -8.78 22.45
C GLN A 172 8.91 -8.27 23.86
N ASP A 173 9.79 -8.78 24.71
CA ASP A 173 10.00 -8.24 26.04
C ASP A 173 10.50 -6.80 25.96
N GLY A 174 9.85 -5.90 26.69
CA GLY A 174 10.15 -4.47 26.69
C GLY A 174 10.11 -3.89 28.10
N PHE A 175 10.41 -2.60 28.18
CA PHE A 175 10.39 -1.85 29.45
C PHE A 175 9.46 -0.65 29.34
N PHE A 176 8.84 -0.28 30.45
CA PHE A 176 8.23 1.04 30.58
C PHE A 176 9.28 2.04 31.08
N TRP A 177 9.53 3.05 30.28
CA TRP A 177 10.41 4.15 30.62
C TRP A 177 9.58 5.30 31.18
N HIS A 178 9.89 5.71 32.41
CA HIS A 178 9.22 6.80 33.09
C HIS A 178 9.97 8.11 32.83
N ILE A 179 9.30 9.07 32.22
CA ILE A 179 9.88 10.34 31.80
C ILE A 179 9.07 11.48 32.41
N LYS A 180 9.77 12.46 33.00
CA LYS A 180 9.18 13.65 33.62
C LYS A 180 9.13 14.80 32.63
N TYR A 181 7.93 15.34 32.42
CA TYR A 181 7.68 16.53 31.61
C TYR A 181 7.32 17.70 32.54
N PRO A 182 8.25 18.66 32.79
CA PRO A 182 7.98 19.80 33.66
C PRO A 182 6.83 20.63 33.13
N ILE A 183 5.90 21.03 34.03
CA ILE A 183 4.77 21.91 33.67
C ILE A 183 5.26 23.36 33.72
N VAL A 184 5.09 24.07 32.61
CA VAL A 184 5.58 25.45 32.47
C VAL A 184 4.94 26.38 33.51
N GLY A 185 5.77 27.17 34.21
CA GLY A 185 5.32 28.11 35.22
C GLY A 185 5.02 27.51 36.60
N THR A 186 5.38 26.25 36.82
CA THR A 186 5.24 25.57 38.12
C THR A 186 6.50 24.76 38.45
N ASP A 187 6.62 24.27 39.69
CA ASP A 187 7.67 23.31 40.08
C ASP A 187 7.22 21.84 39.88
N ASP A 188 6.03 21.61 39.33
CA ASP A 188 5.42 20.31 39.11
C ASP A 188 5.80 19.72 37.74
N TYR A 189 5.57 18.42 37.62
CA TYR A 189 5.78 17.68 36.37
C TYR A 189 4.69 16.63 36.12
N LEU A 190 4.46 16.28 34.85
CA LEU A 190 3.74 15.07 34.46
C LEU A 190 4.72 13.92 34.27
N GLU A 191 4.40 12.75 34.83
CA GLU A 191 5.14 11.52 34.57
C GLU A 191 4.45 10.69 33.51
N ILE A 192 5.17 10.38 32.45
CA ILE A 192 4.71 9.58 31.32
C ILE A 192 5.45 8.24 31.34
N ALA A 193 4.72 7.14 31.24
CA ALA A 193 5.28 5.81 31.02
C ALA A 193 5.17 5.43 29.53
N THR A 194 6.28 5.13 28.87
CA THR A 194 6.32 4.77 27.45
C THR A 194 7.20 3.56 27.20
N THR A 195 6.81 2.74 26.22
CA THR A 195 7.65 1.65 25.69
C THR A 195 8.56 2.12 24.56
N ARG A 196 8.35 3.33 24.01
CA ARG A 196 9.07 3.90 22.87
C ARG A 196 9.73 5.25 23.19
N PRO A 197 10.75 5.26 24.08
CA PRO A 197 11.43 6.50 24.49
C PRO A 197 12.17 7.17 23.31
N GLU A 198 12.55 6.41 22.29
CA GLU A 198 13.21 6.89 21.09
C GLU A 198 12.40 7.92 20.30
N THR A 199 11.06 7.90 20.43
CA THR A 199 10.18 8.85 19.72
C THR A 199 9.96 10.17 20.46
N LEU A 200 10.53 10.35 21.65
CA LEU A 200 10.36 11.52 22.53
C LEU A 200 10.51 12.86 21.78
N LEU A 201 11.54 12.99 20.96
CA LEU A 201 11.82 14.23 20.26
C LEU A 201 10.76 14.60 19.20
N GLY A 202 9.89 13.67 18.86
CA GLY A 202 8.73 13.88 17.98
C GLY A 202 7.43 14.22 18.70
N ASP A 203 7.43 14.27 20.05
CA ASP A 203 6.22 14.56 20.82
C ASP A 203 5.74 15.97 20.56
N THR A 204 4.43 16.13 20.41
CA THR A 204 3.78 17.41 20.13
C THR A 204 2.63 17.74 21.09
N ALA A 205 2.27 16.80 21.95
CA ALA A 205 1.35 17.02 23.08
C ALA A 205 1.52 15.93 24.14
N ILE A 206 0.92 16.16 25.32
CA ILE A 206 0.59 15.12 26.29
C ILE A 206 -0.95 15.05 26.35
N ALA A 207 -1.52 13.85 26.22
CA ALA A 207 -2.94 13.62 26.34
C ALA A 207 -3.26 13.02 27.71
N VAL A 208 -4.39 13.47 28.30
CA VAL A 208 -4.98 12.94 29.52
C VAL A 208 -6.47 12.67 29.29
N HIS A 209 -7.08 11.77 30.05
CA HIS A 209 -8.51 11.52 29.89
C HIS A 209 -9.33 12.71 30.42
N PRO A 210 -10.39 13.18 29.72
CA PRO A 210 -11.20 14.34 30.13
C PRO A 210 -11.82 14.22 31.52
N ASP A 211 -12.18 12.98 31.92
CA ASP A 211 -12.82 12.68 33.19
C ASP A 211 -11.84 12.23 34.28
N ASP A 212 -10.53 12.45 34.07
CA ASP A 212 -9.52 12.15 35.09
C ASP A 212 -9.31 13.34 36.02
N GLU A 213 -9.83 13.23 37.23
CA GLU A 213 -9.75 14.29 38.25
C GLU A 213 -8.31 14.69 38.59
N ARG A 214 -7.33 13.79 38.40
CA ARG A 214 -5.90 14.05 38.66
C ARG A 214 -5.31 15.15 37.80
N TYR A 215 -5.86 15.32 36.59
CA TYR A 215 -5.27 16.16 35.54
C TYR A 215 -6.17 17.31 35.08
N LYS A 216 -7.39 17.45 35.61
CA LYS A 216 -8.34 18.47 35.19
C LYS A 216 -7.78 19.89 35.21
N ASP A 217 -7.05 20.25 36.27
CA ASP A 217 -6.53 21.60 36.48
C ASP A 217 -5.31 21.95 35.61
N ILE A 218 -4.79 20.99 34.91
CA ILE A 218 -3.60 21.18 34.06
C ILE A 218 -3.88 21.06 32.56
N VAL A 219 -5.07 20.62 32.16
CA VAL A 219 -5.48 20.62 30.75
C VAL A 219 -5.41 22.05 30.20
N GLY A 220 -4.79 22.20 29.02
CA GLY A 220 -4.54 23.50 28.39
C GLY A 220 -3.26 24.21 28.83
N LYS A 221 -2.56 23.71 29.86
CA LYS A 221 -1.21 24.18 30.21
C LYS A 221 -0.18 23.59 29.27
N MET A 222 1.03 24.14 29.30
CA MET A 222 2.18 23.67 28.52
C MET A 222 3.12 22.84 29.37
N CYS A 223 3.72 21.83 28.78
CA CYS A 223 4.86 21.10 29.36
C CYS A 223 6.11 21.37 28.55
N LYS A 224 7.24 21.44 29.21
CA LYS A 224 8.55 21.46 28.56
C LYS A 224 8.89 20.06 28.07
N LEU A 225 9.15 19.91 26.77
CA LEU A 225 9.62 18.64 26.22
C LEU A 225 11.07 18.38 26.69
N PRO A 226 11.33 17.26 27.39
CA PRO A 226 12.67 16.96 27.89
C PRO A 226 13.72 16.96 26.75
N LEU A 227 14.93 17.36 27.08
CA LEU A 227 16.10 17.44 26.18
C LEU A 227 15.96 18.48 25.04
N THR A 228 14.91 19.32 25.06
CA THR A 228 14.69 20.37 24.06
C THR A 228 14.24 21.69 24.73
N ASP A 229 14.14 22.77 23.94
CA ASP A 229 13.53 24.02 24.36
C ASP A 229 12.08 24.16 23.92
N ARG A 230 11.48 23.10 23.38
CA ARG A 230 10.08 23.11 22.94
C ARG A 230 9.13 22.96 24.11
N GLU A 231 8.03 23.68 24.02
CA GLU A 231 6.87 23.53 24.89
C GLU A 231 5.74 22.86 24.11
N ILE A 232 5.06 21.88 24.72
CA ILE A 232 3.98 21.12 24.13
C ILE A 232 2.74 21.21 25.02
N PRO A 233 1.51 21.28 24.44
CA PRO A 233 0.30 21.41 25.21
C PRO A 233 -0.12 20.11 25.90
N ILE A 234 -0.84 20.25 27.02
CA ILE A 234 -1.60 19.17 27.65
C ILE A 234 -3.03 19.23 27.10
N VAL A 235 -3.46 18.17 26.43
CA VAL A 235 -4.78 18.07 25.80
C VAL A 235 -5.64 17.00 26.49
N ALA A 236 -6.95 17.17 26.45
CA ALA A 236 -7.88 16.16 26.95
C ALA A 236 -8.43 15.34 25.77
N ASP A 237 -8.24 14.02 25.80
CA ASP A 237 -8.73 13.12 24.75
C ASP A 237 -9.22 11.79 25.33
N TYR A 238 -10.38 11.31 24.88
CA TYR A 238 -10.97 10.03 25.29
C TYR A 238 -10.17 8.79 24.83
N TYR A 239 -9.17 8.97 23.98
CA TYR A 239 -8.21 7.94 23.63
C TYR A 239 -7.43 7.40 24.82
N VAL A 240 -7.18 8.24 25.83
CA VAL A 240 -6.36 7.88 27.01
C VAL A 240 -7.16 6.98 27.94
N ASP A 241 -6.59 5.83 28.28
CA ASP A 241 -7.08 5.00 29.38
C ASP A 241 -6.50 5.51 30.71
N LYS A 242 -7.35 6.06 31.56
CA LYS A 242 -6.95 6.61 32.86
C LYS A 242 -6.45 5.57 33.88
N GLU A 243 -6.78 4.29 33.67
CA GLU A 243 -6.37 3.19 34.54
C GLU A 243 -5.06 2.54 34.07
N PHE A 244 -4.58 2.90 32.85
CA PHE A 244 -3.36 2.33 32.29
C PHE A 244 -2.15 3.24 32.52
N GLY A 245 -1.05 2.67 33.03
CA GLY A 245 0.20 3.39 33.29
C GLY A 245 0.01 4.55 34.27
N THR A 246 0.42 5.76 33.84
CA THR A 246 0.24 6.98 34.63
C THR A 246 -1.11 7.67 34.39
N GLY A 247 -1.88 7.22 33.40
CA GLY A 247 -3.09 7.91 32.92
C GLY A 247 -2.80 9.17 32.08
N ALA A 248 -1.53 9.38 31.73
CA ALA A 248 -1.10 10.43 30.81
C ALA A 248 -0.22 9.82 29.71
N VAL A 249 -0.44 10.20 28.48
CA VAL A 249 0.20 9.61 27.29
C VAL A 249 0.87 10.71 26.48
N LYS A 250 2.13 10.50 26.07
CA LYS A 250 2.79 11.37 25.10
C LYS A 250 2.17 11.15 23.72
N ILE A 251 2.01 12.19 22.93
CA ILE A 251 1.42 12.14 21.59
C ILE A 251 2.48 12.49 20.55
N THR A 252 2.78 11.49 19.71
CA THR A 252 3.81 11.55 18.66
C THR A 252 3.17 11.28 17.30
N PRO A 253 2.47 12.23 16.68
CA PRO A 253 1.62 12.00 15.51
C PRO A 253 2.36 11.44 14.29
N ALA A 254 3.66 11.71 14.16
CA ALA A 254 4.46 11.22 13.04
C ALA A 254 4.93 9.76 13.19
N HIS A 255 4.76 9.12 14.35
CA HIS A 255 5.38 7.81 14.65
C HIS A 255 4.45 6.78 15.30
N ASP A 256 3.16 7.10 15.46
CA ASP A 256 2.15 6.17 15.97
C ASP A 256 0.79 6.43 15.30
N PRO A 257 0.09 5.37 14.81
CA PRO A 257 -1.21 5.54 14.14
C PRO A 257 -2.30 6.14 15.03
N ASN A 258 -2.33 5.78 16.30
CA ASN A 258 -3.33 6.30 17.24
C ASN A 258 -3.04 7.77 17.59
N ASP A 259 -1.76 8.08 17.82
CA ASP A 259 -1.30 9.44 18.09
C ASP A 259 -1.55 10.36 16.88
N PHE A 260 -1.45 9.82 15.65
CA PHE A 260 -1.80 10.55 14.43
C PHE A 260 -3.28 10.98 14.42
N GLU A 261 -4.19 10.11 14.83
CA GLU A 261 -5.61 10.44 14.92
C GLU A 261 -5.90 11.44 16.06
N VAL A 262 -5.21 11.33 17.21
CA VAL A 262 -5.24 12.35 18.28
C VAL A 262 -4.72 13.68 17.73
N GLY A 263 -3.61 13.64 17.02
CA GLY A 263 -2.98 14.80 16.38
C GLY A 263 -3.95 15.56 15.47
N LYS A 264 -4.69 14.83 14.64
CA LYS A 264 -5.73 15.43 13.78
C LYS A 264 -6.84 16.13 14.59
N ARG A 265 -7.36 15.47 15.64
CA ARG A 265 -8.43 16.04 16.47
C ARG A 265 -8.03 17.34 17.16
N HIS A 266 -6.76 17.40 17.58
CA HIS A 266 -6.20 18.55 18.30
C HIS A 266 -5.37 19.50 17.44
N ASN A 267 -5.33 19.26 16.11
CA ASN A 267 -4.53 20.04 15.15
C ASN A 267 -3.04 20.17 15.56
N LEU A 268 -2.45 19.06 15.99
CA LEU A 268 -1.05 19.00 16.42
C LEU A 268 -0.12 18.86 15.20
N PRO A 269 1.10 19.42 15.26
CA PRO A 269 2.09 19.25 14.20
C PRO A 269 2.62 17.80 14.14
N GLU A 270 2.94 17.35 12.93
CA GLU A 270 3.60 16.07 12.65
C GLU A 270 5.11 16.31 12.55
N ILE A 271 5.88 15.87 13.53
CA ILE A 271 7.33 16.06 13.57
C ILE A 271 8.02 14.70 13.35
N ASN A 272 8.49 14.49 12.12
CA ASN A 272 9.29 13.30 11.81
C ASN A 272 10.71 13.44 12.38
N ILE A 273 11.15 12.45 13.15
CA ILE A 273 12.48 12.39 13.77
C ILE A 273 13.29 11.17 13.32
N MET A 274 12.76 10.37 12.42
CA MET A 274 13.43 9.19 11.87
C MET A 274 13.87 9.45 10.42
N ASN A 275 15.06 8.95 10.09
CA ASN A 275 15.59 8.99 8.72
C ASN A 275 15.06 7.80 7.90
N ASP A 276 15.20 7.90 6.58
CA ASP A 276 14.89 6.83 5.62
C ASP A 276 15.77 5.58 5.80
#